data_3c9f4f091654f6a7ec36d389dd77860d
#
_entry.id   3c9f4f091654f6a7ec36d389dd77860d
#
_cell.length_a   1.000
_cell.length_b   1.000
_cell.length_c   1.000
_cell.angle_alpha   90.00
_cell.angle_beta   90.00
_cell.angle_gamma   90.00
#
_symmetry.space_group_name_H-M   'P 1'
#
loop_
_entity.id
_entity.type
_entity.pdbx_description
1 polymer ?
#
loop_
_entity_poly.entity_id
_entity_poly.type
_entity_poly.pdbx_seq_one_letter_code
_entity_poly.pdbx_strand_id
1 'polypeptide(L)'
;MNIFMSRKIIIGSRGSRLAMLYAQKAKDKITKSTDFSDEDIVIKKITTKGDEIQDIRLSEIGGKGLFSSNIEKELQDKNIDIAVHALKDMPALETKGLQTNSFLERNDPREILITNNKQKLIDLKKNSIIGTSSFRREYQIKKIRSDLECKIIRGNVDTRIKKLKDGEYDAIILSY
;
A
#
# COMPACT_ATOMS: atom_id res chain seq x y z
N MET A 1 14.13 -18.08 39.65
CA MET A 1 13.11 -18.15 38.56
C MET A 1 12.92 -16.71 38.07
N ASN A 2 13.74 -16.30 37.10
CA ASN A 2 13.68 -14.93 36.56
C ASN A 2 12.51 -14.84 35.60
N ILE A 3 11.43 -14.22 36.07
CA ILE A 3 10.35 -13.80 35.18
C ILE A 3 10.84 -12.52 34.48
N PHE A 4 11.63 -12.68 33.43
CA PHE A 4 11.75 -11.62 32.43
C PHE A 4 10.38 -11.55 31.74
N MET A 5 9.55 -10.62 32.15
CA MET A 5 8.44 -10.19 31.30
C MET A 5 9.08 -9.69 30.00
N SER A 6 9.10 -10.53 28.94
CA SER A 6 9.63 -10.12 27.66
C SER A 6 8.74 -8.99 27.15
N ARG A 7 9.32 -7.81 26.94
CA ARG A 7 8.62 -6.69 26.32
C ARG A 7 8.09 -7.15 24.97
N LYS A 8 6.80 -6.97 24.72
CA LYS A 8 6.20 -7.26 23.41
C LYS A 8 6.80 -6.37 22.33
N ILE A 9 7.07 -6.94 21.16
CA ILE A 9 7.42 -6.19 19.96
C ILE A 9 6.12 -5.65 19.33
N ILE A 10 6.08 -4.36 19.05
CA ILE A 10 4.93 -3.71 18.45
C ILE A 10 5.25 -3.32 17.02
N ILE A 11 4.57 -3.95 16.05
CA ILE A 11 4.66 -3.63 14.63
C ILE A 11 3.57 -2.63 14.28
N GLY A 12 3.94 -1.43 13.84
CA GLY A 12 3.01 -0.42 13.33
C GLY A 12 2.78 -0.57 11.82
N SER A 13 1.53 -0.49 11.40
CA SER A 13 1.14 -0.55 9.98
C SER A 13 -0.16 0.20 9.73
N ARG A 14 -0.39 0.60 8.47
CA ARG A 14 -1.70 1.12 8.05
C ARG A 14 -2.79 0.06 8.24
N GLY A 15 -4.02 0.52 8.43
CA GLY A 15 -5.18 -0.36 8.63
C GLY A 15 -5.75 -0.99 7.36
N SER A 16 -5.23 -0.69 6.15
CA SER A 16 -5.72 -1.32 4.92
C SER A 16 -5.42 -2.82 4.90
N ARG A 17 -6.29 -3.60 4.26
CA ARG A 17 -6.13 -5.07 4.15
C ARG A 17 -4.76 -5.47 3.64
N LEU A 18 -4.26 -4.80 2.59
CA LEU A 18 -2.94 -5.09 2.02
C LEU A 18 -1.81 -4.78 3.01
N ALA A 19 -1.87 -3.65 3.71
CA ALA A 19 -0.86 -3.28 4.71
C ALA A 19 -0.86 -4.27 5.89
N MET A 20 -2.03 -4.72 6.33
CA MET A 20 -2.14 -5.73 7.38
C MET A 20 -1.55 -7.08 6.95
N LEU A 21 -1.71 -7.48 5.68
CA LEU A 21 -1.05 -8.69 5.14
C LEU A 21 0.47 -8.56 5.17
N TYR A 22 1.03 -7.40 4.84
CA TYR A 22 2.48 -7.18 4.94
C TYR A 22 2.97 -7.16 6.38
N ALA A 23 2.22 -6.55 7.30
CA ALA A 23 2.54 -6.58 8.72
C ALA A 23 2.52 -8.00 9.26
N GLN A 24 1.55 -8.84 8.86
CA GLN A 24 1.51 -10.25 9.23
C GLN A 24 2.70 -11.03 8.66
N LYS A 25 3.06 -10.83 7.39
CA LYS A 25 4.27 -11.44 6.80
C LYS A 25 5.55 -11.05 7.56
N ALA A 26 5.66 -9.81 8.02
CA ALA A 26 6.79 -9.37 8.82
C ALA A 26 6.80 -10.07 10.19
N LYS A 27 5.65 -10.13 10.87
CA LYS A 27 5.47 -10.87 12.12
C LYS A 27 5.89 -12.33 11.95
N ASP A 28 5.35 -13.02 10.96
CA ASP A 28 5.67 -14.43 10.67
C ASP A 28 7.17 -14.65 10.41
N LYS A 29 7.82 -13.69 9.74
CA LYS A 29 9.27 -13.77 9.47
C LYS A 29 10.08 -13.62 10.76
N ILE A 30 9.73 -12.69 11.63
CA ILE A 30 10.40 -12.48 12.92
C ILE A 30 10.22 -13.73 13.78
N THR A 31 9.00 -14.23 13.93
CA THR A 31 8.70 -15.45 14.72
C THR A 31 9.50 -16.67 14.24
N LYS A 32 9.68 -16.82 12.91
CA LYS A 32 10.47 -17.93 12.34
C LYS A 32 11.97 -17.77 12.45
N SER A 33 12.46 -16.55 12.65
CA SER A 33 13.91 -16.24 12.60
C SER A 33 14.49 -15.88 13.98
N THR A 34 13.68 -15.87 15.02
CA THR A 34 14.06 -15.49 16.39
C THR A 34 13.36 -16.37 17.41
N ASP A 35 13.68 -16.18 18.67
CA ASP A 35 13.05 -16.87 19.80
C ASP A 35 11.71 -16.22 20.23
N PHE A 36 11.26 -15.15 19.58
CA PHE A 36 9.96 -14.55 19.85
C PHE A 36 8.81 -15.43 19.38
N SER A 37 7.84 -15.66 20.25
CA SER A 37 6.60 -16.36 19.94
C SER A 37 5.60 -15.42 19.21
N ASP A 38 4.51 -15.98 18.71
CA ASP A 38 3.43 -15.18 18.10
C ASP A 38 2.78 -14.22 19.12
N GLU A 39 2.71 -14.61 20.39
CA GLU A 39 2.14 -13.79 21.46
C GLU A 39 3.02 -12.61 21.88
N ASP A 40 4.32 -12.67 21.60
CA ASP A 40 5.27 -11.60 21.89
C ASP A 40 5.22 -10.46 20.86
N ILE A 41 4.54 -10.65 19.72
CA ILE A 41 4.51 -9.67 18.63
C ILE A 41 3.07 -9.21 18.37
N VAL A 42 2.84 -7.90 18.53
CA VAL A 42 1.53 -7.26 18.34
C VAL A 42 1.55 -6.37 17.11
N ILE A 43 0.49 -6.41 16.29
CA ILE A 43 0.33 -5.49 15.16
C ILE A 43 -0.63 -4.36 15.56
N LYS A 44 -0.12 -3.11 15.55
CA LYS A 44 -0.86 -1.88 15.83
C LYS A 44 -1.27 -1.21 14.52
N LYS A 45 -2.58 -1.01 14.32
CA LYS A 45 -3.13 -0.25 13.19
C LYS A 45 -2.98 1.24 13.45
N ILE A 46 -2.47 1.98 12.47
CA ILE A 46 -2.28 3.43 12.53
C ILE A 46 -2.93 4.05 11.30
N THR A 47 -3.83 5.01 11.52
CA THR A 47 -4.45 5.78 10.44
C THR A 47 -3.48 6.84 9.93
N THR A 48 -3.40 7.00 8.61
CA THR A 48 -2.52 7.98 7.98
C THR A 48 -3.31 9.03 7.22
N LYS A 49 -2.73 10.23 7.04
CA LYS A 49 -3.35 11.32 6.27
C LYS A 49 -3.75 10.89 4.86
N GLY A 50 -2.95 10.02 4.23
CA GLY A 50 -3.25 9.50 2.90
C GLY A 50 -4.46 8.57 2.85
N ASP A 51 -4.87 7.98 3.98
CA ASP A 51 -6.09 7.15 4.08
C ASP A 51 -7.35 8.04 4.16
N GLU A 52 -7.23 9.25 4.68
CA GLU A 52 -8.34 10.19 4.87
C GLU A 52 -8.71 10.94 3.58
N ILE A 53 -7.72 11.18 2.69
CA ILE A 53 -7.91 11.97 1.47
C ILE A 53 -8.28 11.05 0.31
N GLN A 54 -9.50 11.20 -0.25
CA GLN A 54 -10.03 10.29 -1.27
C GLN A 54 -10.36 10.94 -2.63
N ASP A 55 -10.38 12.27 -2.74
CA ASP A 55 -10.99 12.95 -3.89
C ASP A 55 -9.99 13.52 -4.91
N ILE A 56 -8.71 13.63 -4.55
CA ILE A 56 -7.67 14.21 -5.40
C ILE A 56 -6.44 13.29 -5.53
N ARG A 57 -5.63 13.53 -6.55
CA ARG A 57 -4.36 12.81 -6.71
C ARG A 57 -3.41 13.19 -5.57
N LEU A 58 -2.74 12.20 -4.96
CA LEU A 58 -1.78 12.45 -3.87
C LEU A 58 -0.61 13.35 -4.30
N SER A 59 -0.22 13.30 -5.57
CA SER A 59 0.80 14.17 -6.15
C SER A 59 0.41 15.66 -6.16
N GLU A 60 -0.88 15.96 -6.12
CA GLU A 60 -1.40 17.34 -6.13
C GLU A 60 -1.47 17.93 -4.71
N ILE A 61 -1.49 17.08 -3.68
CA ILE A 61 -1.53 17.51 -2.28
C ILE A 61 -0.15 17.99 -1.80
N GLY A 62 0.92 17.63 -2.52
CA GLY A 62 2.27 18.13 -2.24
C GLY A 62 2.91 17.66 -0.93
N GLY A 63 2.35 16.67 -0.26
CA GLY A 63 2.83 16.19 1.05
C GLY A 63 3.80 15.02 0.93
N LYS A 64 5.03 15.18 1.43
CA LYS A 64 5.92 14.02 1.69
C LYS A 64 5.34 13.20 2.83
N GLY A 65 5.42 11.87 2.72
CA GLY A 65 5.07 10.98 3.83
C GLY A 65 3.57 10.87 4.16
N LEU A 66 2.67 11.11 3.21
CA LEU A 66 1.22 11.01 3.45
C LEU A 66 0.78 9.67 4.03
N PHE A 67 1.51 8.59 3.74
CA PHE A 67 1.26 7.24 4.24
C PHE A 67 2.27 6.77 5.29
N SER A 68 3.35 7.53 5.54
CA SER A 68 4.40 7.12 6.47
C SER A 68 4.51 8.02 7.70
N SER A 69 4.26 9.32 7.60
CA SER A 69 4.57 10.30 8.66
C SER A 69 3.95 10.00 10.03
N ASN A 70 2.69 9.54 10.07
CA ASN A 70 2.05 9.20 11.34
C ASN A 70 2.70 7.95 11.97
N ILE A 71 3.08 6.97 11.15
CA ILE A 71 3.73 5.73 11.60
C ILE A 71 5.17 6.00 12.02
N GLU A 72 5.89 6.84 11.26
CA GLU A 72 7.24 7.30 11.60
C GLU A 72 7.26 8.05 12.95
N LYS A 73 6.23 8.89 13.20
CA LYS A 73 6.08 9.57 14.49
C LYS A 73 5.88 8.57 15.63
N GLU A 74 5.01 7.59 15.46
CA GLU A 74 4.80 6.52 16.46
C GLU A 74 6.09 5.74 16.74
N LEU A 75 6.95 5.55 15.73
CA LEU A 75 8.26 4.91 15.87
C LEU A 75 9.25 5.81 16.63
N GLN A 76 9.30 7.11 16.32
CA GLN A 76 10.13 8.09 17.03
C GLN A 76 9.71 8.24 18.50
N ASP A 77 8.39 8.25 18.76
CA ASP A 77 7.81 8.33 20.11
C ASP A 77 7.93 7.00 20.88
N LYS A 78 8.53 5.94 20.27
CA LYS A 78 8.69 4.60 20.84
C LYS A 78 7.39 3.91 21.23
N ASN A 79 6.29 4.28 20.58
CA ASN A 79 4.98 3.65 20.72
C ASN A 79 4.85 2.37 19.88
N ILE A 80 5.75 2.18 18.91
CA ILE A 80 5.97 0.98 18.11
C ILE A 80 7.48 0.72 17.99
N ASP A 81 7.88 -0.51 17.74
CA ASP A 81 9.28 -0.91 17.59
C ASP A 81 9.68 -1.05 16.12
N ILE A 82 8.73 -1.43 15.26
CA ILE A 82 8.96 -1.67 13.83
C ILE A 82 7.80 -1.05 13.04
N ALA A 83 8.12 -0.33 11.97
CA ALA A 83 7.14 0.15 10.99
C ALA A 83 7.18 -0.70 9.72
N VAL A 84 6.02 -1.18 9.24
CA VAL A 84 5.93 -1.97 8.00
C VAL A 84 5.20 -1.19 6.92
N HIS A 85 5.90 -0.98 5.80
CA HIS A 85 5.42 -0.22 4.65
C HIS A 85 5.65 -0.96 3.33
N ALA A 86 4.82 -0.65 2.31
CA ALA A 86 5.21 -0.89 0.94
C ALA A 86 6.29 0.15 0.56
N LEU A 87 7.43 -0.29 0.01
CA LEU A 87 8.56 0.60 -0.31
C LEU A 87 8.17 1.77 -1.23
N LYS A 88 7.21 1.58 -2.13
CA LYS A 88 6.68 2.64 -3.01
C LYS A 88 6.03 3.81 -2.28
N ASP A 89 5.60 3.60 -1.03
CA ASP A 89 4.91 4.60 -0.21
C ASP A 89 5.89 5.34 0.72
N MET A 90 7.14 4.88 0.77
CA MET A 90 8.20 5.51 1.56
C MET A 90 8.78 6.74 0.85
N PRO A 91 9.17 7.78 1.59
CA PRO A 91 9.91 8.93 1.02
C PRO A 91 11.29 8.48 0.53
N ALA A 92 11.81 9.18 -0.50
CA ALA A 92 13.13 8.90 -1.04
C ALA A 92 14.28 9.23 -0.06
N LEU A 93 14.05 10.16 0.84
CA LEU A 93 14.97 10.51 1.92
C LEU A 93 14.40 9.99 3.23
N GLU A 94 15.22 9.28 3.97
CA GLU A 94 14.85 8.76 5.28
C GLU A 94 14.60 9.88 6.29
N THR A 95 13.69 9.65 7.20
CA THR A 95 13.44 10.55 8.33
C THR A 95 14.59 10.42 9.34
N LYS A 96 15.12 11.55 9.79
CA LYS A 96 16.24 11.59 10.75
C LYS A 96 15.96 10.73 11.98
N GLY A 97 16.87 9.82 12.28
CA GLY A 97 16.79 8.90 13.43
C GLY A 97 16.03 7.60 13.15
N LEU A 98 15.51 7.41 11.91
CA LEU A 98 14.92 6.16 11.46
C LEU A 98 15.78 5.53 10.36
N GLN A 99 15.67 4.22 10.20
CA GLN A 99 16.40 3.46 9.19
C GLN A 99 15.45 2.55 8.40
N THR A 100 15.70 2.45 7.09
CA THR A 100 14.99 1.54 6.18
C THR A 100 15.99 0.53 5.61
N ASN A 101 16.39 -0.44 6.41
CA ASN A 101 17.45 -1.42 6.10
C ASN A 101 16.99 -2.88 6.10
N SER A 102 15.71 -3.13 6.36
CA SER A 102 15.14 -4.48 6.40
C SER A 102 14.05 -4.63 5.35
N PHE A 103 14.18 -5.63 4.48
CA PHE A 103 13.26 -5.86 3.38
C PHE A 103 12.75 -7.29 3.39
N LEU A 104 11.44 -7.44 3.19
CA LEU A 104 10.85 -8.73 2.86
C LEU A 104 11.15 -9.07 1.40
N GLU A 105 10.99 -10.35 1.05
CA GLU A 105 11.11 -10.81 -0.32
C GLU A 105 10.21 -9.96 -1.25
N ARG A 106 10.78 -9.56 -2.40
CA ARG A 106 10.08 -8.74 -3.37
C ARG A 106 8.96 -9.53 -4.04
N ASN A 107 7.75 -8.97 -4.02
CA ASN A 107 6.63 -9.49 -4.80
C ASN A 107 6.82 -9.20 -6.30
N ASP A 108 5.98 -9.79 -7.13
CA ASP A 108 5.94 -9.53 -8.58
C ASP A 108 5.71 -8.04 -8.84
N PRO A 109 6.62 -7.35 -9.57
CA PRO A 109 6.53 -5.91 -9.78
C PRO A 109 5.57 -5.50 -10.91
N ARG A 110 4.93 -6.46 -11.58
CA ARG A 110 4.05 -6.20 -12.73
C ARG A 110 2.78 -5.46 -12.31
N GLU A 111 2.21 -4.82 -13.30
CA GLU A 111 0.88 -4.22 -13.22
C GLU A 111 -0.15 -5.20 -13.79
N ILE A 112 -1.34 -5.19 -13.23
CA ILE A 112 -2.48 -5.97 -13.74
C ILE A 112 -3.62 -5.05 -14.17
N LEU A 113 -4.23 -5.39 -15.29
CA LEU A 113 -5.51 -4.85 -15.72
C LEU A 113 -6.62 -5.76 -15.18
N ILE A 114 -7.59 -5.16 -14.51
CA ILE A 114 -8.77 -5.87 -14.01
C ILE A 114 -9.99 -5.32 -14.74
N THR A 115 -10.77 -6.21 -15.32
CA THR A 115 -12.03 -5.92 -16.02
C THR A 115 -13.13 -6.87 -15.53
N ASN A 116 -14.39 -6.50 -15.63
CA ASN A 116 -15.49 -7.38 -15.25
C ASN A 116 -15.57 -8.65 -16.13
N ASN A 117 -15.17 -8.53 -17.41
CA ASN A 117 -15.31 -9.58 -18.43
C ASN A 117 -13.98 -10.26 -18.81
N LYS A 118 -12.92 -10.09 -18.00
CA LYS A 118 -11.57 -10.64 -18.30
C LYS A 118 -10.98 -10.19 -19.65
N GLN A 119 -11.40 -9.04 -20.17
CA GLN A 119 -10.90 -8.48 -21.42
C GLN A 119 -9.44 -8.02 -21.26
N LYS A 120 -8.66 -8.13 -22.33
CA LYS A 120 -7.33 -7.55 -22.43
C LYS A 120 -7.42 -6.05 -22.77
N LEU A 121 -6.37 -5.30 -22.50
CA LEU A 121 -6.31 -3.87 -22.82
C LEU A 121 -6.60 -3.56 -24.29
N ILE A 122 -6.12 -4.43 -25.18
CA ILE A 122 -6.30 -4.24 -26.62
C ILE A 122 -7.75 -4.46 -27.07
N ASP A 123 -8.52 -5.25 -26.33
CA ASP A 123 -9.89 -5.63 -26.67
C ASP A 123 -10.95 -4.68 -26.08
N LEU A 124 -10.51 -3.70 -25.26
CA LEU A 124 -11.42 -2.71 -24.69
C LEU A 124 -12.02 -1.83 -25.80
N LYS A 125 -13.28 -1.46 -25.65
CA LYS A 125 -13.98 -0.54 -26.57
C LYS A 125 -13.27 0.83 -26.60
N LYS A 126 -13.38 1.51 -27.74
CA LYS A 126 -12.92 2.90 -27.86
C LYS A 126 -13.61 3.77 -26.80
N ASN A 127 -12.86 4.71 -26.20
CA ASN A 127 -13.29 5.58 -25.12
C ASN A 127 -13.66 4.87 -23.80
N SER A 128 -13.28 3.58 -23.63
CA SER A 128 -13.43 2.91 -22.32
C SER A 128 -12.67 3.65 -21.22
N ILE A 129 -13.27 3.68 -20.04
CA ILE A 129 -12.76 4.40 -18.86
C ILE A 129 -11.87 3.48 -18.01
N ILE A 130 -10.59 3.88 -17.86
CA ILE A 130 -9.60 3.16 -17.06
C ILE A 130 -9.37 3.90 -15.73
N GLY A 131 -9.67 3.23 -14.61
CA GLY A 131 -9.42 3.78 -13.28
C GLY A 131 -7.93 3.72 -12.89
N THR A 132 -7.27 4.87 -12.83
CA THR A 132 -5.91 4.99 -12.30
C THR A 132 -5.65 6.40 -11.76
N SER A 133 -4.93 6.49 -10.61
CA SER A 133 -4.44 7.78 -10.09
C SER A 133 -2.94 7.98 -10.33
N SER A 134 -2.31 7.06 -11.08
CA SER A 134 -0.88 7.08 -11.35
C SER A 134 -0.60 7.65 -12.75
N PHE A 135 0.09 8.79 -12.81
CA PHE A 135 0.55 9.37 -14.09
C PHE A 135 1.42 8.39 -14.90
N ARG A 136 2.24 7.59 -14.24
CA ARG A 136 3.07 6.57 -14.90
C ARG A 136 2.20 5.53 -15.61
N ARG A 137 1.14 5.04 -14.95
CA ARG A 137 0.21 4.06 -15.52
C ARG A 137 -0.60 4.69 -16.66
N GLU A 138 -1.13 5.89 -16.45
CA GLU A 138 -1.87 6.65 -17.47
C GLU A 138 -1.03 6.86 -18.73
N TYR A 139 0.24 7.30 -18.58
CA TYR A 139 1.15 7.47 -19.72
C TYR A 139 1.34 6.16 -20.50
N GLN A 140 1.57 5.05 -19.83
CA GLN A 140 1.76 3.75 -20.46
C GLN A 140 0.50 3.28 -21.20
N ILE A 141 -0.70 3.49 -20.62
CA ILE A 141 -1.97 3.19 -21.31
C ILE A 141 -2.09 4.03 -22.56
N LYS A 142 -1.93 5.33 -22.45
CA LYS A 142 -2.08 6.27 -23.56
C LYS A 142 -1.09 6.01 -24.69
N LYS A 143 0.10 5.52 -24.38
CA LYS A 143 1.09 5.12 -25.39
C LYS A 143 0.64 3.90 -26.20
N ILE A 144 -0.11 2.97 -25.60
CA ILE A 144 -0.59 1.75 -26.25
C ILE A 144 -1.97 1.97 -26.90
N ARG A 145 -2.87 2.65 -26.19
CA ARG A 145 -4.27 2.91 -26.55
C ARG A 145 -4.62 4.36 -26.20
N SER A 146 -4.27 5.28 -27.10
CA SER A 146 -4.53 6.74 -26.93
C SER A 146 -6.01 7.09 -26.89
N ASP A 147 -6.86 6.22 -27.44
CA ASP A 147 -8.30 6.34 -27.49
C ASP A 147 -9.02 6.01 -26.17
N LEU A 148 -8.34 5.41 -25.20
CA LEU A 148 -8.93 5.11 -23.88
C LEU A 148 -8.90 6.34 -22.97
N GLU A 149 -9.89 6.47 -22.09
CA GLU A 149 -9.97 7.56 -21.12
C GLU A 149 -9.41 7.09 -19.76
N CYS A 150 -8.54 7.88 -19.13
CA CYS A 150 -8.06 7.61 -17.78
C CYS A 150 -8.73 8.53 -16.78
N LYS A 151 -9.38 7.96 -15.76
CA LYS A 151 -10.01 8.71 -14.66
C LYS A 151 -9.38 8.34 -13.32
N ILE A 152 -9.35 9.32 -12.41
CA ILE A 152 -8.83 9.12 -11.07
C ILE A 152 -9.69 8.09 -10.34
N ILE A 153 -9.02 7.09 -9.75
CA ILE A 153 -9.64 6.12 -8.84
C ILE A 153 -8.89 6.09 -7.52
N ARG A 154 -9.60 6.29 -6.43
CA ARG A 154 -9.05 6.31 -5.06
C ARG A 154 -9.71 5.24 -4.21
N GLY A 155 -9.14 5.04 -3.04
CA GLY A 155 -9.52 4.01 -2.08
C GLY A 155 -8.51 2.85 -2.04
N ASN A 156 -8.72 1.94 -1.11
CA ASN A 156 -7.96 0.69 -1.03
C ASN A 156 -8.33 -0.27 -2.18
N VAL A 157 -7.69 -1.42 -2.25
CA VAL A 157 -7.93 -2.41 -3.33
C VAL A 157 -9.39 -2.83 -3.38
N ASP A 158 -9.99 -3.14 -2.24
CA ASP A 158 -11.39 -3.62 -2.17
C ASP A 158 -12.37 -2.54 -2.67
N THR A 159 -12.15 -1.28 -2.28
CA THR A 159 -12.94 -0.13 -2.73
C THR A 159 -12.86 0.04 -4.26
N ARG A 160 -11.64 -0.07 -4.83
CA ARG A 160 -11.46 0.08 -6.28
C ARG A 160 -12.09 -1.07 -7.06
N ILE A 161 -11.99 -2.31 -6.55
CA ILE A 161 -12.68 -3.46 -7.14
C ILE A 161 -14.20 -3.28 -7.08
N LYS A 162 -14.72 -2.75 -5.97
CA LYS A 162 -16.14 -2.44 -5.87
C LYS A 162 -16.58 -1.43 -6.92
N LYS A 163 -15.87 -0.31 -7.07
CA LYS A 163 -16.16 0.71 -8.09
C LYS A 163 -16.16 0.15 -9.52
N LEU A 164 -15.22 -0.77 -9.83
CA LEU A 164 -15.23 -1.48 -11.11
C LEU A 164 -16.49 -2.33 -11.27
N LYS A 165 -16.87 -3.10 -10.24
CA LYS A 165 -18.08 -3.94 -10.27
C LYS A 165 -19.36 -3.12 -10.40
N ASP A 166 -19.39 -1.95 -9.76
CA ASP A 166 -20.52 -1.00 -9.83
C ASP A 166 -20.60 -0.29 -11.19
N GLY A 167 -19.64 -0.52 -12.12
CA GLY A 167 -19.65 0.05 -13.47
C GLY A 167 -19.17 1.49 -13.58
N GLU A 168 -18.53 2.04 -12.54
CA GLU A 168 -17.93 3.38 -12.61
C GLU A 168 -16.74 3.43 -13.58
N TYR A 169 -16.12 2.27 -13.85
CA TYR A 169 -14.97 2.08 -14.73
C TYR A 169 -15.14 0.81 -15.55
N ASP A 170 -14.63 0.80 -16.80
CA ASP A 170 -14.56 -0.40 -17.64
C ASP A 170 -13.39 -1.30 -17.23
N ALA A 171 -12.33 -0.68 -16.74
CA ALA A 171 -11.16 -1.38 -16.21
C ALA A 171 -10.46 -0.57 -15.12
N ILE A 172 -9.67 -1.25 -14.26
CA ILE A 172 -8.77 -0.62 -13.31
C ILE A 172 -7.38 -1.23 -13.40
N ILE A 173 -6.34 -0.46 -13.01
CA ILE A 173 -4.97 -0.96 -12.95
C ILE A 173 -4.48 -0.99 -11.51
N LEU A 174 -4.01 -2.16 -11.09
CA LEU A 174 -3.40 -2.39 -9.78
C LEU A 174 -2.00 -3.01 -9.96
N SER A 175 -1.19 -3.01 -8.90
CA SER A 175 -0.01 -3.86 -8.82
C SER A 175 -0.44 -5.30 -8.56
N TYR A 176 0.27 -6.24 -9.16
CA TYR A 176 0.07 -7.68 -8.97
C TYR A 176 0.29 -8.07 -7.50
#